data_99cdf096f8da75a6adf018e6d0c90356
#
_entry.id   99cdf096f8da75a6adf018e6d0c90356
#
_cell.length_a   1.000
_cell.length_b   1.000
_cell.length_c   1.000
_cell.angle_alpha   90.00
_cell.angle_beta   90.00
_cell.angle_gamma   90.00
#
_symmetry.space_group_name_H-M   'P 1'
#
loop_
_entity.id
_entity.type
_entity.pdbx_description
1 polymer ?
#
loop_
_entity_poly.entity_id
_entity_poly.type
_entity_poly.pdbx_seq_one_letter_code
_entity_poly.pdbx_strand_id
1 'polypeptide(L)'
;FWKASPHQSRGMACVDCHQVKQELQVSLSSATRYNAPLSENRGVKKSQPELCLQCHQMRRAQLQRSSHMPYREGKVTCTSCHNPHGTPNPKQLIQSTVNENCLTCHTERRGPFLWEHPPVVENCANCHEAHGTNNPQLLKVRMPRVCDSCHVTSRHPTTPTLLNAVRDFNRG
;
A
#
# COMPACT_ATOMS: atom_id res chain seq x y z
N PHE A 1 3.28 -20.60 -2.05
CA PHE A 1 2.49 -19.45 -2.55
C PHE A 1 2.84 -19.08 -4.00
N TRP A 2 4.12 -19.19 -4.43
CA TRP A 2 4.53 -18.80 -5.78
C TRP A 2 3.67 -19.40 -6.90
N LYS A 3 3.41 -20.71 -6.87
CA LYS A 3 2.62 -21.41 -7.91
C LYS A 3 1.19 -20.90 -8.09
N ALA A 4 0.66 -20.18 -7.11
CA ALA A 4 -0.66 -19.58 -7.16
C ALA A 4 -0.60 -18.04 -7.23
N SER A 5 0.59 -17.46 -7.38
CA SER A 5 0.74 -16.01 -7.42
C SER A 5 0.34 -15.42 -8.76
N PRO A 6 -0.15 -14.18 -8.80
CA PRO A 6 -0.44 -13.48 -10.05
C PRO A 6 0.79 -13.31 -10.95
N HIS A 7 1.98 -13.26 -10.39
CA HIS A 7 3.21 -13.18 -11.16
C HIS A 7 3.48 -14.49 -11.91
N GLN A 8 3.38 -15.63 -11.21
CA GLN A 8 3.55 -16.94 -11.85
C GLN A 8 2.48 -17.20 -12.91
N SER A 9 1.21 -16.87 -12.63
CA SER A 9 0.12 -17.08 -13.59
C SER A 9 0.25 -16.24 -14.87
N ARG A 10 1.07 -15.18 -14.85
CA ARG A 10 1.42 -14.36 -16.02
C ARG A 10 2.75 -14.75 -16.66
N GLY A 11 3.28 -15.91 -16.33
CA GLY A 11 4.47 -16.48 -16.94
C GLY A 11 5.79 -15.92 -16.43
N MET A 12 5.80 -15.15 -15.34
CA MET A 12 7.05 -14.67 -14.78
C MET A 12 7.85 -15.80 -14.15
N ALA A 13 9.16 -15.75 -14.33
CA ALA A 13 10.11 -16.68 -13.75
C ALA A 13 10.98 -16.00 -12.68
N CYS A 14 11.63 -16.80 -11.84
CA CYS A 14 12.54 -16.28 -10.81
C CYS A 14 13.61 -15.36 -11.36
N VAL A 15 14.13 -15.69 -12.55
CA VAL A 15 15.19 -14.93 -13.23
C VAL A 15 14.75 -13.57 -13.74
N ASP A 16 13.46 -13.28 -13.84
CA ASP A 16 12.98 -11.95 -14.24
C ASP A 16 13.30 -10.92 -13.18
N CYS A 17 13.24 -11.33 -11.90
CA CYS A 17 13.50 -10.48 -10.76
C CYS A 17 14.85 -10.72 -10.10
N HIS A 18 15.32 -11.96 -10.06
CA HIS A 18 16.53 -12.36 -9.37
C HIS A 18 17.71 -12.59 -10.32
N GLN A 19 18.91 -12.26 -9.82
CA GLN A 19 20.15 -12.69 -10.46
C GLN A 19 20.44 -14.12 -9.99
N VAL A 20 20.42 -15.05 -10.92
CA VAL A 20 20.94 -16.40 -10.67
C VAL A 20 22.45 -16.31 -10.89
N LYS A 21 23.22 -16.02 -9.86
CA LYS A 21 24.67 -16.14 -9.92
C LYS A 21 25.01 -17.63 -10.02
N GLN A 22 25.74 -17.98 -11.04
CA GLN A 22 26.24 -19.35 -11.28
C GLN A 22 27.20 -19.84 -10.16
N GLU A 23 27.65 -18.93 -9.29
CA GLU A 23 28.52 -19.19 -8.16
C GLU A 23 27.83 -19.90 -6.95
N LEU A 24 26.55 -20.18 -7.05
CA LEU A 24 25.84 -20.92 -5.98
C LEU A 24 26.15 -22.44 -5.99
N GLN A 25 27.03 -22.90 -6.88
CA GLN A 25 27.47 -24.30 -6.91
C GLN A 25 28.60 -24.63 -5.93
N VAL A 26 29.17 -23.65 -5.26
CA VAL A 26 30.24 -23.89 -4.29
C VAL A 26 29.72 -23.64 -2.88
N SER A 27 29.62 -24.73 -2.16
CA SER A 27 29.41 -24.86 -0.72
C SER A 27 27.98 -25.14 -0.26
N LEU A 28 27.60 -26.40 -0.41
CA LEU A 28 26.53 -27.03 0.36
C LEU A 28 26.94 -27.35 1.82
N SER A 29 28.08 -26.88 2.26
CA SER A 29 28.65 -27.20 3.57
C SER A 29 28.87 -26.01 4.45
N SER A 30 27.85 -25.26 4.80
CA SER A 30 27.97 -24.47 6.02
C SER A 30 26.62 -24.00 6.56
N ALA A 31 26.42 -24.32 7.82
CA ALA A 31 25.36 -23.83 8.68
C ALA A 31 25.32 -22.28 8.83
N THR A 32 26.22 -21.56 8.19
CA THR A 32 26.34 -20.10 8.20
C THR A 32 25.31 -19.38 7.36
N ARG A 33 24.50 -20.09 6.57
CA ARG A 33 23.49 -19.42 5.69
C ARG A 33 22.29 -18.86 6.45
N TYR A 34 22.03 -19.34 7.66
CA TYR A 34 20.89 -18.85 8.45
C TYR A 34 21.16 -17.54 9.20
N ASN A 35 22.44 -17.17 9.39
CA ASN A 35 22.85 -15.99 10.15
C ASN A 35 23.45 -14.87 9.27
N ALA A 36 23.40 -14.99 7.95
CA ALA A 36 23.76 -13.87 7.10
C ALA A 36 22.78 -12.73 7.33
N PRO A 37 23.25 -11.48 7.60
CA PRO A 37 22.36 -10.35 7.69
C PRO A 37 21.55 -10.29 6.41
N LEU A 38 20.24 -10.08 6.57
CA LEU A 38 19.31 -9.93 5.45
C LEU A 38 19.72 -8.69 4.66
N SER A 39 20.68 -8.84 3.76
CA SER A 39 21.05 -7.76 2.86
C SER A 39 19.81 -7.38 2.06
N GLU A 40 19.53 -6.10 1.96
CA GLU A 40 18.37 -5.53 1.24
C GLU A 40 18.26 -6.02 -0.20
N ASN A 41 19.35 -6.55 -0.76
CA ASN A 41 19.48 -6.98 -2.14
C ASN A 41 19.46 -8.49 -2.35
N ARG A 42 18.74 -9.26 -1.61
CA ARG A 42 18.59 -10.73 -1.72
C ARG A 42 18.68 -11.32 -3.17
N GLY A 43 19.72 -10.95 -3.91
CA GLY A 43 19.95 -11.38 -5.27
C GLY A 43 18.98 -10.76 -6.30
N VAL A 44 18.26 -9.70 -5.99
CA VAL A 44 17.44 -8.98 -6.97
C VAL A 44 18.30 -8.14 -7.91
N LYS A 45 17.86 -8.01 -9.17
CA LYS A 45 18.61 -7.33 -10.24
C LYS A 45 18.75 -5.82 -10.05
N LYS A 46 17.78 -5.22 -9.38
CA LYS A 46 17.66 -3.77 -9.17
C LYS A 46 17.10 -3.49 -7.80
N SER A 47 17.12 -2.22 -7.37
CA SER A 47 16.36 -1.78 -6.20
C SER A 47 14.89 -2.15 -6.33
N GLN A 48 14.22 -2.39 -5.21
CA GLN A 48 12.83 -2.82 -5.26
C GLN A 48 11.90 -1.87 -6.04
N PRO A 49 11.95 -0.55 -5.83
CA PRO A 49 11.13 0.36 -6.62
C PRO A 49 11.39 0.23 -8.11
N GLU A 50 12.65 0.25 -8.53
CA GLU A 50 13.03 0.16 -9.94
C GLU A 50 12.62 -1.18 -10.56
N LEU A 51 12.78 -2.26 -9.83
CA LEU A 51 12.41 -3.59 -10.29
C LEU A 51 10.91 -3.70 -10.53
N CYS A 52 10.12 -3.35 -9.53
CA CYS A 52 8.67 -3.47 -9.58
C CYS A 52 8.04 -2.52 -10.62
N LEU A 53 8.55 -1.29 -10.67
CA LEU A 53 8.00 -0.23 -11.51
C LEU A 53 8.33 -0.37 -13.01
N GLN A 54 9.13 -1.34 -13.41
CA GLN A 54 9.30 -1.68 -14.83
C GLN A 54 7.98 -2.17 -15.46
N CYS A 55 7.21 -2.93 -14.71
CA CYS A 55 5.92 -3.49 -15.14
C CYS A 55 4.73 -2.73 -14.54
N HIS A 56 4.82 -2.29 -13.30
CA HIS A 56 3.75 -1.58 -12.59
C HIS A 56 3.73 -0.08 -12.94
N GLN A 57 3.53 0.26 -14.23
CA GLN A 57 3.61 1.64 -14.74
C GLN A 57 2.60 2.59 -14.10
N MET A 58 1.39 2.12 -13.81
CA MET A 58 0.39 2.93 -13.11
C MET A 58 0.90 3.34 -11.72
N ARG A 59 1.51 2.42 -10.98
CA ARG A 59 2.07 2.70 -9.66
C ARG A 59 3.27 3.63 -9.76
N ARG A 60 4.07 3.49 -10.80
CA ARG A 60 5.15 4.44 -11.11
C ARG A 60 4.61 5.86 -11.24
N ALA A 61 3.55 6.05 -12.03
CA ALA A 61 2.90 7.36 -12.20
C ALA A 61 2.30 7.90 -10.88
N GLN A 62 1.67 7.04 -10.08
CA GLN A 62 1.12 7.45 -8.78
C GLN A 62 2.20 7.91 -7.80
N LEU A 63 3.32 7.20 -7.73
CA LEU A 63 4.43 7.53 -6.84
C LEU A 63 5.17 8.83 -7.21
N GLN A 64 4.96 9.36 -8.42
CA GLN A 64 5.45 10.71 -8.79
C GLN A 64 4.65 11.83 -8.10
N ARG A 65 3.44 11.53 -7.64
CA ARG A 65 2.60 12.47 -6.90
C ARG A 65 3.01 12.54 -5.43
N SER A 66 2.25 13.25 -4.61
CA SER A 66 2.40 13.16 -3.17
C SER A 66 2.14 11.72 -2.73
N SER A 67 3.18 11.01 -2.43
CA SER A 67 3.14 9.60 -2.04
C SER A 67 3.44 9.45 -0.55
N HIS A 68 3.38 8.22 -0.08
CA HIS A 68 3.72 7.88 1.29
C HIS A 68 5.16 8.33 1.61
N MET A 69 5.31 9.25 2.55
CA MET A 69 6.61 9.86 2.86
C MET A 69 7.72 8.84 3.14
N PRO A 70 7.50 7.78 3.97
CA PRO A 70 8.53 6.77 4.24
C PRO A 70 9.05 6.05 3.00
N TYR A 71 8.24 5.96 1.93
CA TYR A 71 8.69 5.41 0.65
C TYR A 71 9.77 6.28 0.00
N ARG A 72 9.58 7.61 -0.03
CA ARG A 72 10.56 8.56 -0.56
C ARG A 72 11.83 8.62 0.25
N GLU A 73 11.72 8.40 1.55
CA GLU A 73 12.84 8.33 2.48
C GLU A 73 13.57 6.98 2.44
N GLY A 74 13.09 6.03 1.66
CA GLY A 74 13.65 4.69 1.58
C GLY A 74 13.39 3.79 2.80
N LYS A 75 12.55 4.24 3.74
CA LYS A 75 12.20 3.46 4.94
C LYS A 75 11.12 2.41 4.67
N VAL A 76 10.32 2.61 3.65
CA VAL A 76 9.26 1.70 3.20
C VAL A 76 9.50 1.35 1.74
N THR A 77 9.35 0.08 1.41
CA THR A 77 9.48 -0.45 0.07
C THR A 77 8.19 -1.16 -0.36
N CYS A 78 8.11 -1.60 -1.60
CA CYS A 78 6.96 -2.35 -2.08
C CYS A 78 6.70 -3.60 -1.23
N THR A 79 7.78 -4.29 -0.81
CA THR A 79 7.68 -5.50 0.01
C THR A 79 7.44 -5.25 1.49
N SER A 80 7.34 -4.00 1.93
CA SER A 80 6.85 -3.71 3.28
C SER A 80 5.34 -4.00 3.40
N CYS A 81 4.62 -3.95 2.29
CA CYS A 81 3.18 -4.18 2.24
C CYS A 81 2.78 -5.39 1.38
N HIS A 82 3.58 -5.73 0.37
CA HIS A 82 3.27 -6.78 -0.60
C HIS A 82 4.32 -7.90 -0.60
N ASN A 83 3.87 -9.15 -0.77
CA ASN A 83 4.78 -10.26 -1.03
C ASN A 83 4.72 -10.65 -2.51
N PRO A 84 5.76 -10.35 -3.30
CA PRO A 84 5.77 -10.65 -4.75
C PRO A 84 5.74 -12.15 -5.06
N HIS A 85 6.10 -13.01 -4.10
CA HIS A 85 6.03 -14.45 -4.26
C HIS A 85 4.63 -15.05 -4.01
N GLY A 86 3.67 -14.21 -3.65
CA GLY A 86 2.29 -14.62 -3.37
C GLY A 86 1.95 -14.71 -1.89
N THR A 87 0.69 -14.45 -1.62
CA THR A 87 0.03 -14.68 -0.32
C THR A 87 -1.39 -15.16 -0.60
N PRO A 88 -2.10 -15.72 0.38
CA PRO A 88 -3.52 -15.99 0.24
C PRO A 88 -4.37 -14.70 0.26
N ASN A 89 -3.76 -13.58 0.60
CA ASN A 89 -4.44 -12.31 0.83
C ASN A 89 -4.66 -11.53 -0.47
N PRO A 90 -5.71 -10.71 -0.55
CA PRO A 90 -5.99 -9.89 -1.73
C PRO A 90 -4.79 -9.00 -2.08
N LYS A 91 -4.53 -8.84 -3.38
CA LYS A 91 -3.44 -7.99 -3.91
C LYS A 91 -2.05 -8.34 -3.35
N GLN A 92 -1.87 -9.57 -2.90
CA GLN A 92 -0.62 -10.06 -2.31
C GLN A 92 -0.17 -9.26 -1.07
N LEU A 93 -1.11 -8.75 -0.28
CA LEU A 93 -0.79 -8.08 0.97
C LEU A 93 -0.16 -9.08 1.96
N ILE A 94 0.79 -8.60 2.76
CA ILE A 94 1.43 -9.42 3.80
C ILE A 94 0.43 -9.74 4.89
N GLN A 95 -0.38 -8.77 5.30
CA GLN A 95 -1.43 -8.96 6.30
C GLN A 95 -2.76 -9.36 5.66
N SER A 96 -3.64 -9.94 6.45
CA SER A 96 -4.94 -10.47 6.00
C SER A 96 -5.89 -9.40 5.46
N THR A 97 -5.78 -8.18 5.99
CA THR A 97 -6.60 -7.04 5.58
C THR A 97 -5.75 -5.81 5.28
N VAL A 98 -6.35 -4.85 4.57
CA VAL A 98 -5.72 -3.55 4.33
C VAL A 98 -5.46 -2.83 5.65
N ASN A 99 -6.42 -2.88 6.57
CA ASN A 99 -6.29 -2.22 7.88
C ASN A 99 -5.13 -2.80 8.68
N GLU A 100 -5.04 -4.12 8.80
CA GLU A 100 -3.91 -4.75 9.49
C GLU A 100 -2.56 -4.38 8.86
N ASN A 101 -2.53 -4.28 7.54
CA ASN A 101 -1.32 -3.88 6.84
C ASN A 101 -0.91 -2.43 7.16
N CYS A 102 -1.87 -1.51 7.22
CA CYS A 102 -1.63 -0.12 7.61
C CYS A 102 -1.24 0.00 9.09
N LEU A 103 -1.94 -0.73 9.97
CA LEU A 103 -1.75 -0.71 11.40
C LEU A 103 -0.44 -1.34 11.88
N THR A 104 0.31 -1.97 11.00
CA THR A 104 1.69 -2.40 11.28
C THR A 104 2.59 -1.21 11.65
N CYS A 105 2.36 -0.05 11.04
CA CYS A 105 3.10 1.17 11.30
C CYS A 105 2.24 2.25 11.97
N HIS A 106 0.95 2.32 11.63
CA HIS A 106 -0.01 3.29 12.18
C HIS A 106 -0.75 2.74 13.40
N THR A 107 0.00 2.27 14.37
CA THR A 107 -0.55 1.63 15.59
C THR A 107 -1.47 2.56 16.39
N GLU A 108 -1.21 3.87 16.33
CA GLU A 108 -2.04 4.89 16.97
C GLU A 108 -3.48 4.98 16.39
N ARG A 109 -3.71 4.36 15.23
CA ARG A 109 -5.02 4.31 14.57
C ARG A 109 -5.80 3.03 14.86
N ARG A 110 -5.25 2.14 15.68
CA ARG A 110 -5.89 0.87 16.00
C ARG A 110 -7.13 1.01 16.88
N GLY A 111 -7.20 2.02 17.71
CA GLY A 111 -8.25 2.18 18.72
C GLY A 111 -8.00 1.34 19.99
N PRO A 112 -9.01 1.05 20.80
CA PRO A 112 -10.41 1.47 20.59
C PRO A 112 -10.63 2.98 20.72
N PHE A 113 -11.52 3.51 19.91
CA PHE A 113 -11.94 4.91 20.00
C PHE A 113 -13.35 5.00 20.57
N LEU A 114 -13.64 6.09 21.29
CA LEU A 114 -14.97 6.31 21.86
C LEU A 114 -16.07 6.36 20.79
N TRP A 115 -15.73 6.92 19.63
CA TRP A 115 -16.62 7.02 18.49
C TRP A 115 -15.89 6.54 17.25
N GLU A 116 -16.24 5.37 16.76
CA GLU A 116 -15.66 4.79 15.58
C GLU A 116 -16.50 5.12 14.34
N HIS A 117 -15.86 5.55 13.29
CA HIS A 117 -16.51 5.75 11.99
C HIS A 117 -16.46 4.43 11.22
N PRO A 118 -17.61 3.80 10.91
CA PRO A 118 -17.63 2.45 10.31
C PRO A 118 -16.72 2.26 9.10
N PRO A 119 -16.67 3.15 8.09
CA PRO A 119 -15.78 2.99 6.94
C PRO A 119 -14.30 2.94 7.30
N VAL A 120 -13.88 3.56 8.42
CA VAL A 120 -12.50 3.51 8.92
C VAL A 120 -12.19 2.14 9.49
N VAL A 121 -13.14 1.57 10.25
CA VAL A 121 -13.01 0.21 10.81
C VAL A 121 -12.99 -0.83 9.70
N GLU A 122 -13.79 -0.63 8.65
CA GLU A 122 -13.86 -1.56 7.54
C GLU A 122 -12.59 -1.57 6.69
N ASN A 123 -12.17 -0.41 6.19
CA ASN A 123 -11.04 -0.34 5.26
C ASN A 123 -10.47 1.07 5.12
N CYS A 124 -9.22 1.27 5.51
CA CYS A 124 -8.51 2.54 5.33
C CYS A 124 -8.50 3.00 3.87
N ALA A 125 -8.47 2.06 2.92
CA ALA A 125 -8.50 2.36 1.50
C ALA A 125 -9.87 2.82 0.99
N ASN A 126 -10.91 2.92 1.82
CA ASN A 126 -12.14 3.60 1.44
C ASN A 126 -11.87 5.09 1.15
N CYS A 127 -11.03 5.71 1.97
CA CYS A 127 -10.69 7.13 1.87
C CYS A 127 -9.28 7.40 1.33
N HIS A 128 -8.31 6.51 1.59
CA HIS A 128 -6.90 6.72 1.28
C HIS A 128 -6.42 5.91 0.07
N GLU A 129 -5.46 6.48 -0.68
CA GLU A 129 -4.71 5.79 -1.73
C GLU A 129 -3.21 5.77 -1.34
N ALA A 130 -2.76 4.63 -0.87
CA ALA A 130 -1.41 4.48 -0.31
C ALA A 130 -0.26 4.73 -1.29
N HIS A 131 -0.49 4.59 -2.59
CA HIS A 131 0.56 4.75 -3.60
C HIS A 131 0.79 6.20 -4.04
N GLY A 132 -0.14 7.10 -3.76
CA GLY A 132 0.02 8.52 -4.03
C GLY A 132 -1.19 9.17 -4.69
N THR A 133 -1.48 10.39 -4.24
CA THR A 133 -2.53 11.26 -4.76
C THR A 133 -2.04 12.70 -4.80
N ASN A 134 -2.84 13.58 -5.41
CA ASN A 134 -2.61 15.03 -5.37
C ASN A 134 -3.33 15.68 -4.17
N ASN A 135 -3.93 14.89 -3.30
CA ASN A 135 -4.71 15.37 -2.16
C ASN A 135 -3.92 15.21 -0.85
N PRO A 136 -4.12 16.10 0.13
CA PRO A 136 -3.51 15.95 1.45
C PRO A 136 -3.85 14.60 2.09
N GLN A 137 -2.99 14.13 2.98
CA GLN A 137 -3.12 12.87 3.73
C GLN A 137 -3.42 11.65 2.84
N LEU A 138 -3.01 11.68 1.59
CA LEU A 138 -3.27 10.63 0.60
C LEU A 138 -4.76 10.32 0.41
N LEU A 139 -5.64 11.29 0.58
CA LEU A 139 -7.06 11.11 0.31
C LEU A 139 -7.30 10.89 -1.19
N LYS A 140 -8.21 9.98 -1.54
CA LYS A 140 -8.63 9.75 -2.92
C LYS A 140 -9.26 10.99 -3.54
N VAL A 141 -10.01 11.73 -2.74
CA VAL A 141 -10.69 12.98 -3.10
C VAL A 141 -10.48 13.97 -1.98
N ARG A 142 -10.43 15.27 -2.30
CA ARG A 142 -10.28 16.31 -1.28
C ARG A 142 -11.48 16.38 -0.34
N MET A 143 -11.22 16.80 0.89
CA MET A 143 -12.27 17.25 1.80
C MET A 143 -13.02 18.47 1.19
N PRO A 144 -14.33 18.58 1.35
CA PRO A 144 -15.23 17.62 2.03
C PRO A 144 -15.75 16.50 1.13
N ARG A 145 -15.44 16.49 -0.15
CA ARG A 145 -15.97 15.55 -1.15
C ARG A 145 -15.74 14.09 -0.83
N VAL A 146 -14.70 13.76 -0.06
CA VAL A 146 -14.49 12.38 0.40
C VAL A 146 -15.64 11.90 1.28
N CYS A 147 -16.27 12.81 2.01
CA CYS A 147 -17.45 12.51 2.83
C CYS A 147 -18.70 12.34 1.97
N ASP A 148 -18.83 13.18 0.93
CA ASP A 148 -19.99 13.19 0.05
C ASP A 148 -20.16 11.88 -0.73
N SER A 149 -19.12 11.08 -0.88
CA SER A 149 -19.19 9.77 -1.53
C SER A 149 -20.15 8.80 -0.81
N CYS A 150 -20.36 9.01 0.50
CA CYS A 150 -21.27 8.21 1.32
C CYS A 150 -22.40 9.04 1.93
N HIS A 151 -22.15 10.32 2.22
CA HIS A 151 -23.08 11.23 2.90
C HIS A 151 -23.78 12.23 1.96
N VAL A 152 -24.22 11.76 0.80
CA VAL A 152 -24.85 12.61 -0.24
C VAL A 152 -26.09 13.36 0.26
N THR A 153 -26.81 12.77 1.21
CA THR A 153 -28.07 13.32 1.72
C THR A 153 -28.01 13.70 3.19
N SER A 154 -26.90 13.46 3.88
CA SER A 154 -26.80 13.77 5.29
C SER A 154 -26.58 15.27 5.49
N ARG A 155 -27.49 15.87 6.23
CA ARG A 155 -27.35 17.27 6.71
C ARG A 155 -26.35 17.34 7.85
N HIS A 156 -25.06 17.26 7.53
CA HIS A 156 -24.04 17.50 8.53
C HIS A 156 -23.76 19.01 8.60
N PRO A 157 -23.82 19.65 9.77
CA PRO A 157 -23.66 21.11 9.90
C PRO A 157 -22.34 21.65 9.34
N THR A 158 -21.31 20.80 9.34
CA THR A 158 -19.96 21.17 8.88
C THR A 158 -19.62 20.66 7.49
N THR A 159 -20.54 19.93 6.82
CA THR A 159 -20.30 19.44 5.46
C THR A 159 -20.90 20.40 4.47
N PRO A 160 -20.11 21.20 3.72
CA PRO A 160 -20.64 22.00 2.63
C PRO A 160 -21.09 21.04 1.53
N THR A 161 -22.37 20.77 1.46
CA THR A 161 -22.98 20.06 0.35
C THR A 161 -22.96 20.94 -0.90
N LEU A 162 -22.64 20.35 -2.01
CA LEU A 162 -22.05 20.94 -3.22
C LEU A 162 -22.77 22.10 -3.89
N LEU A 163 -24.02 22.33 -3.65
CA LEU A 163 -24.76 23.41 -4.34
C LEU A 163 -25.67 24.23 -3.41
N ASN A 164 -25.93 23.76 -2.23
CA ASN A 164 -26.83 24.40 -1.30
C ASN A 164 -26.18 24.78 0.05
N ALA A 165 -24.88 24.58 0.20
CA ALA A 165 -24.16 24.91 1.44
C ALA A 165 -24.38 26.38 1.85
N VAL A 166 -24.36 27.29 0.89
CA VAL A 166 -24.63 28.71 1.14
C VAL A 166 -26.06 28.96 1.58
N ARG A 167 -27.03 28.15 1.11
CA ARG A 167 -28.44 28.29 1.50
C ARG A 167 -28.72 27.70 2.87
N ASP A 168 -28.03 26.62 3.26
CA ASP A 168 -28.27 25.97 4.55
C ASP A 168 -27.59 26.71 5.72
N PHE A 169 -26.49 27.43 5.46
CA PHE A 169 -25.89 28.32 6.46
C PHE A 169 -26.78 29.53 6.82
N ASN A 170 -27.65 29.96 5.90
CA ASN A 170 -28.55 31.10 6.11
C ASN A 170 -29.92 30.68 6.65
N ARG A 171 -30.14 29.40 6.94
CA ARG A 171 -31.38 28.84 7.51
C ARG A 171 -31.19 28.28 8.91
N GLY A 172 -30.20 28.78 9.66
CA GLY A 172 -30.01 28.47 11.06
C GLY A 172 -31.16 29.01 11.93
#